data_09c30544dfca8c5166c51eeab6ee6b0f
#
_entry.id   09c30544dfca8c5166c51eeab6ee6b0f
#
_cell.length_a   1.000
_cell.length_b   1.000
_cell.length_c   1.000
_cell.angle_alpha   90.00
_cell.angle_beta   90.00
_cell.angle_gamma   90.00
#
_symmetry.space_group_name_H-M   'P 1'
#
loop_
_entity.id
_entity.type
_entity.pdbx_description
1 polymer ?
#
loop_
_entity_poly.entity_id
_entity_poly.type
_entity_poly.pdbx_seq_one_letter_code
_entity_poly.pdbx_strand_id
1 'polypeptide(L)'
;MELKNYIGIIISKKERIGTKSAGPEYYIDLEEPNDFGQTELAIRKEVHLWQEDPALQQFVGQKVLLKGEPIYTKIVKFEGTIKSEGIIYKDIKLYT
;
A
#
# COMPACT_ATOMS: atom_id res chain seq x y z
N MET A 1 -7.76 -14.97 7.46
CA MET A 1 -6.99 -14.16 6.50
C MET A 1 -7.91 -13.73 5.37
N GLU A 2 -8.00 -12.45 5.15
CA GLU A 2 -8.90 -11.91 4.14
C GLU A 2 -8.08 -11.25 3.03
N LEU A 3 -8.23 -11.76 1.83
CA LEU A 3 -7.58 -11.16 0.67
C LEU A 3 -8.58 -10.31 -0.09
N LYS A 4 -8.19 -9.10 -0.40
CA LYS A 4 -9.01 -8.17 -1.17
C LYS A 4 -8.29 -7.77 -2.44
N ASN A 5 -9.07 -7.33 -3.41
CA ASN A 5 -8.53 -6.83 -4.67
C ASN A 5 -8.59 -5.31 -4.67
N TYR A 6 -7.53 -4.72 -5.19
CA TYR A 6 -7.41 -3.27 -5.28
C TYR A 6 -6.99 -2.89 -6.68
N ILE A 7 -7.55 -1.82 -7.20
CA ILE A 7 -7.20 -1.31 -8.52
C ILE A 7 -6.68 0.10 -8.35
N GLY A 8 -5.53 0.39 -8.90
CA GLY A 8 -4.94 1.71 -8.80
C GLY A 8 -3.57 1.78 -9.43
N ILE A 9 -2.93 2.92 -9.24
CA ILE A 9 -1.62 3.18 -9.81
C ILE A 9 -0.56 3.05 -8.71
N ILE A 10 0.49 2.31 -9.01
CA ILE A 10 1.60 2.17 -8.06
C ILE A 10 2.43 3.43 -8.10
N ILE A 11 2.70 3.98 -6.93
CA ILE A 11 3.58 5.14 -6.80
C ILE A 11 4.67 4.84 -5.79
N SER A 12 5.81 5.48 -5.97
CA SER A 12 6.94 5.34 -5.07
C SER A 12 7.26 6.70 -4.48
N LYS A 13 7.42 6.74 -3.18
CA LYS A 13 7.80 7.95 -2.48
C LYS A 13 9.08 7.69 -1.71
N LYS A 14 9.99 8.65 -1.74
CA LYS A 14 11.22 8.55 -0.98
C LYS A 14 11.01 9.32 0.31
N GLU A 15 10.74 8.61 1.36
CA GLU A 15 10.52 9.22 2.65
C GLU A 15 11.73 9.04 3.55
N ARG A 16 11.81 9.79 4.62
CA ARG A 16 12.87 9.71 5.62
C ARG A 16 14.25 9.96 5.06
N ILE A 17 14.36 11.00 4.27
CA ILE A 17 15.65 11.43 3.74
C ILE A 17 16.61 11.72 4.88
N GLY A 18 17.83 11.20 4.78
CA GLY A 18 18.86 11.46 5.77
C GLY A 18 18.90 10.51 6.96
N THR A 19 18.07 9.49 6.99
CA THR A 19 18.10 8.48 8.06
C THR A 19 18.57 7.14 7.52
N LYS A 20 18.93 6.24 8.43
CA LYS A 20 19.35 4.90 8.06
C LYS A 20 18.23 4.08 7.43
N SER A 21 17.01 4.49 7.66
CA SER A 21 15.86 3.82 7.08
C SER A 21 15.38 4.50 5.81
N ALA A 22 16.16 5.41 5.26
CA ALA A 22 15.80 6.06 4.02
C ALA A 22 15.72 5.03 2.89
N GLY A 23 14.61 5.03 2.20
CA GLY A 23 14.40 4.11 1.10
C GLY A 23 13.03 4.36 0.49
N PRO A 24 12.76 3.75 -0.66
CA PRO A 24 11.48 3.96 -1.30
C PRO A 24 10.36 3.29 -0.51
N GLU A 25 9.26 3.98 -0.36
CA GLU A 25 8.03 3.40 0.08
C GLU A 25 7.09 3.34 -1.11
N TYR A 26 6.34 2.26 -1.21
CA TYR A 26 5.42 2.08 -2.31
C TYR A 26 4.00 2.24 -1.81
N TYR A 27 3.18 2.86 -2.66
CA TYR A 27 1.78 3.11 -2.37
C TYR A 27 0.96 2.74 -3.58
N ILE A 28 -0.30 2.45 -3.36
CA ILE A 28 -1.26 2.33 -4.44
C ILE A 28 -2.22 3.51 -4.35
N ASP A 29 -2.32 4.25 -5.44
CA ASP A 29 -3.28 5.34 -5.57
C ASP A 29 -4.55 4.72 -6.13
N LEU A 30 -5.51 4.48 -5.26
CA LEU A 30 -6.72 3.73 -5.59
C LEU A 30 -7.60 4.48 -6.59
N GLU A 31 -8.14 3.73 -7.55
CA GLU A 31 -9.08 4.31 -8.51
C GLU A 31 -10.36 4.76 -7.81
N GLU A 32 -10.78 4.01 -6.79
CA GLU A 32 -11.92 4.37 -5.97
C GLU A 32 -11.52 4.29 -4.50
N PRO A 33 -12.04 5.17 -3.64
CA PRO A 33 -11.73 5.10 -2.22
C PRO A 33 -12.13 3.76 -1.61
N ASN A 34 -11.40 3.33 -0.60
CA ASN A 34 -11.79 2.14 0.13
C ASN A 34 -12.98 2.45 1.05
N ASP A 35 -13.39 1.47 1.86
CA ASP A 35 -14.53 1.62 2.77
C ASP A 35 -14.35 2.74 3.79
N PHE A 36 -13.14 3.19 4.00
CA PHE A 36 -12.82 4.24 4.95
C PHE A 36 -12.56 5.60 4.29
N GLY A 37 -12.82 5.69 3.00
CA GLY A 37 -12.61 6.94 2.25
C GLY A 37 -11.16 7.23 1.90
N GLN A 38 -10.29 6.27 2.06
CA GLN A 38 -8.87 6.45 1.74
C GLN A 38 -8.62 6.20 0.25
N THR A 39 -7.78 7.04 -0.34
CA THR A 39 -7.45 6.93 -1.76
C THR A 39 -6.02 6.45 -1.99
N GLU A 40 -5.20 6.45 -0.95
CA GLU A 40 -3.81 6.04 -1.06
C GLU A 40 -3.46 5.13 0.11
N LEU A 41 -2.90 3.98 -0.19
CA LEU A 41 -2.51 3.02 0.84
C LEU A 41 -1.09 2.55 0.60
N ALA A 42 -0.33 2.41 1.68
CA ALA A 42 1.02 1.86 1.61
C ALA A 42 0.95 0.38 1.26
N ILE A 43 1.92 -0.09 0.48
CA ILE A 43 1.99 -1.48 0.07
C ILE A 43 3.33 -2.06 0.51
N ARG A 44 3.29 -3.28 1.04
CA ARG A 44 4.48 -3.99 1.48
C ARG A 44 4.35 -5.46 1.13
N LYS A 45 5.47 -6.10 0.94
CA LYS A 45 5.49 -7.53 0.71
C LYS A 45 5.40 -8.30 2.02
N GLU A 46 6.02 -7.77 3.05
CA GLU A 46 6.00 -8.33 4.39
C GLU A 46 5.94 -7.20 5.40
N VAL A 47 5.87 -7.54 6.64
CA VAL A 47 5.81 -6.57 7.73
C VAL A 47 7.06 -5.70 7.84
N HIS A 48 8.14 -6.16 7.26
CA HIS A 48 9.35 -5.35 7.23
C HIS A 48 9.45 -4.54 5.99
N LEU A 49 9.84 -3.61 5.86
CA LEU A 49 10.18 -2.77 5.63
C LEU A 49 10.74 -2.01 4.65
N TRP A 50 11.39 -1.32 4.51
CA TRP A 50 12.17 -0.24 3.88
C TRP A 50 13.16 -0.79 2.87
N GLN A 51 12.77 -1.74 2.05
CA GLN A 51 13.64 -2.28 1.04
C GLN A 51 13.05 -2.01 -0.32
N GLU A 52 13.93 -1.73 -1.26
CA GLU A 52 13.53 -1.66 -2.64
C GLU A 52 12.94 -3.00 -3.05
N ASP A 53 11.79 -2.97 -3.67
CA ASP A 53 11.10 -4.17 -4.10
C ASP A 53 11.03 -4.16 -5.64
N PRO A 54 11.84 -4.99 -6.30
CA PRO A 54 11.86 -5.03 -7.76
C PRO A 54 10.50 -5.38 -8.37
N ALA A 55 9.71 -6.19 -7.67
CA ALA A 55 8.39 -6.55 -8.16
C ALA A 55 7.45 -5.36 -8.17
N LEU A 56 7.54 -4.49 -7.18
CA LEU A 56 6.74 -3.27 -7.15
C LEU A 56 7.34 -2.20 -8.05
N GLN A 57 8.66 -2.12 -8.08
CA GLN A 57 9.35 -1.09 -8.85
C GLN A 57 8.99 -1.15 -10.33
N GLN A 58 8.84 -2.33 -10.89
CA GLN A 58 8.50 -2.48 -12.30
C GLN A 58 7.09 -1.96 -12.62
N PHE A 59 6.22 -1.83 -11.63
CA PHE A 59 4.87 -1.37 -11.84
C PHE A 59 4.65 0.11 -11.48
N VAL A 60 5.68 0.78 -11.01
CA VAL A 60 5.55 2.20 -10.64
C VAL A 60 5.06 3.01 -11.83
N GLY A 61 4.01 3.80 -11.61
CA GLY A 61 3.39 4.60 -12.64
C GLY A 61 2.36 3.86 -13.48
N GLN A 62 2.12 2.59 -13.19
CA GLN A 62 1.20 1.78 -13.97
C GLN A 62 -0.03 1.40 -13.18
N LYS A 63 -1.15 1.26 -13.88
CA LYS A 63 -2.38 0.80 -13.26
C LYS A 63 -2.34 -0.71 -13.11
N VAL A 64 -2.61 -1.18 -11.91
CA VAL A 64 -2.49 -2.60 -11.57
C VAL A 64 -3.73 -3.13 -10.87
N LEU A 65 -3.86 -4.43 -10.90
CA LEU A 65 -4.75 -5.17 -10.03
C LEU A 65 -3.89 -5.81 -8.95
N LEU A 66 -4.10 -5.39 -7.72
CA LEU A 66 -3.32 -5.84 -6.58
C LEU A 66 -4.22 -6.70 -5.69
N LYS A 67 -3.70 -7.85 -5.29
CA LYS A 67 -4.39 -8.68 -4.31
C LYS A 67 -3.55 -8.70 -3.04
N GLY A 68 -4.17 -8.42 -1.92
CA GLY A 68 -3.45 -8.40 -0.66
C GLY A 68 -4.35 -8.40 0.55
N GLU A 69 -3.70 -8.45 1.70
CA GLU A 69 -4.36 -8.45 2.99
C GLU A 69 -4.27 -7.05 3.59
N PRO A 70 -5.41 -6.42 3.90
CA PRO A 70 -5.36 -5.10 4.53
C PRO A 70 -4.87 -5.18 5.96
N ILE A 71 -4.08 -4.19 6.36
CA ILE A 71 -3.65 -4.02 7.73
C ILE A 71 -4.52 -2.93 8.32
N TYR A 72 -5.17 -3.22 9.43
CA TYR A 72 -6.06 -2.26 10.06
C TYR A 72 -5.42 -1.66 11.30
N THR A 73 -5.58 -0.34 11.43
CA THR A 73 -5.15 0.37 12.62
C THR A 73 -6.40 0.88 13.32
N LYS A 74 -6.50 0.59 14.61
CA LYS A 74 -7.60 1.10 15.40
C LYS A 74 -7.20 2.43 16.02
N ILE A 75 -7.92 3.48 15.67
CA ILE A 75 -7.72 4.78 16.28
C ILE A 75 -8.61 4.86 17.51
N VAL A 76 -7.98 4.90 18.66
CA VAL A 76 -8.68 4.77 19.92
C VAL A 76 -9.17 6.10 20.50
N LYS A 77 -8.68 7.20 19.99
CA LYS A 77 -8.82 8.47 20.74
C LYS A 77 -10.21 9.06 20.83
N PHE A 78 -10.94 9.15 19.78
CA PHE A 78 -12.24 9.81 19.88
C PHE A 78 -13.39 8.99 19.37
N GLU A 79 -13.18 8.24 18.37
CA GLU A 79 -14.29 7.59 17.68
C GLU A 79 -14.12 6.09 17.51
N GLY A 80 -12.99 5.54 17.93
CA GLY A 80 -12.73 4.13 17.72
C GLY A 80 -12.72 3.75 16.25
N THR A 81 -12.37 4.69 15.39
CA THR A 81 -12.40 4.46 13.94
C THR A 81 -11.29 3.52 13.52
N ILE A 82 -11.63 2.56 12.69
CA ILE A 82 -10.66 1.65 12.12
C ILE A 82 -10.37 2.12 10.70
N LYS A 83 -9.09 2.23 10.38
CA LYS A 83 -8.66 2.58 9.04
C LYS A 83 -7.66 1.55 8.55
N SER A 84 -7.54 1.41 7.25
CA SER A 84 -6.49 0.59 6.69
C SER A 84 -5.17 1.34 6.81
N GLU A 85 -4.18 0.72 7.44
CA GLU A 85 -2.84 1.29 7.54
C GLU A 85 -2.06 1.01 6.27
N GLY A 86 -2.39 -0.06 5.59
CA GLY A 86 -1.71 -0.44 4.38
C GLY A 86 -2.15 -1.82 3.92
N ILE A 87 -1.42 -2.36 2.97
CA ILE A 87 -1.73 -3.65 2.37
C ILE A 87 -0.47 -4.48 2.32
N ILE A 88 -0.55 -5.72 2.78
CA ILE A 88 0.50 -6.70 2.51
C ILE A 88 0.08 -7.42 1.25
N TYR A 89 0.73 -7.12 0.13
CA TYR A 89 0.30 -7.65 -1.13
C TYR A 89 0.77 -9.10 -1.33
N LYS A 90 -0.04 -9.86 -2.01
CA LYS A 90 0.25 -11.26 -2.31
C LYS A 90 0.41 -11.48 -3.81
N ASP A 91 -0.25 -10.69 -4.60
CA ASP A 91 -0.15 -10.79 -6.05
C ASP A 91 -0.39 -9.41 -6.66
N ILE A 92 0.26 -9.16 -7.79
CA ILE A 92 0.12 -7.90 -8.51
C ILE A 92 0.31 -8.17 -10.00
N LYS A 93 -0.55 -7.56 -10.80
CA LYS A 93 -0.44 -7.66 -12.25
C LYS A 93 -1.01 -6.41 -12.89
N LEU A 94 -0.61 -6.17 -14.14
CA LEU A 94 -1.15 -5.04 -14.87
C LEU A 94 -2.67 -5.18 -15.02
N TYR A 95 -3.34 -4.06 -14.86
CA TYR A 95 -4.78 -3.99 -15.08
C TYR A 95 -5.02 -3.75 -16.56
N THR A 96 -5.69 -4.66 -17.20
CA THR A 96 -5.98 -4.58 -18.64
C THR A 96 -7.48 -4.64 -18.92
#